data_c19d81d45852c3c3932cfbfa1ac0d559
#
_entry.id   c19d81d45852c3c3932cfbfa1ac0d559
#
_cell.length_a   1.000
_cell.length_b   1.000
_cell.length_c   1.000
_cell.angle_alpha   90.00
_cell.angle_beta   90.00
_cell.angle_gamma   90.00
#
_symmetry.space_group_name_H-M   'P 1'
#
loop_
_entity.id
_entity.type
_entity.pdbx_description
1 polymer ?
#
loop_
_entity_poly.entity_id
_entity_poly.type
_entity_poly.pdbx_seq_one_letter_code
_entity_poly.pdbx_strand_id
1 'polypeptide(L)'
;PLILGEDTPMETRRRFITRVYGVLWTQLAVTSGWIALCNQVQSIQDFIVSDKGVAMMWFSVVCIFAFTCTMYCARECLRTCPGGCMYLTVFTILMSYLLGYVGVVYSPVVLLLSGITTLFLFSGLTLYAIQTRYDYTESGNYLLCMLLGLICMSLIMTFVTVSWLLTLYSCLGATLFSLYIVYDTQLIVGGEHRRIQFRQDDIVLAATSLYLDVINLFSFLLDLMSGGTPGNR
;
A
#
# COMPACT_ATOMS: atom_id res chain seq x y z
N PRO A 1 -27.02 -5.67 3.11
CA PRO A 1 -25.62 -5.61 3.57
C PRO A 1 -25.51 -4.60 4.72
N LEU A 2 -25.16 -5.11 5.91
CA LEU A 2 -25.06 -4.31 7.12
C LEU A 2 -23.77 -3.51 7.08
N ILE A 3 -23.86 -2.20 7.34
CA ILE A 3 -22.69 -1.36 7.69
C ILE A 3 -22.21 -1.87 9.06
N LEU A 4 -20.91 -1.94 9.29
CA LEU A 4 -20.33 -2.30 10.57
C LEU A 4 -20.58 -1.16 11.60
N GLY A 5 -21.85 -0.92 11.95
CA GLY A 5 -22.30 0.11 12.90
C GLY A 5 -22.24 -0.35 14.35
N GLU A 6 -22.74 0.52 15.24
CA GLU A 6 -22.80 0.27 16.70
C GLU A 6 -23.51 -1.04 17.07
N ASP A 7 -24.55 -1.41 16.32
CA ASP A 7 -25.36 -2.61 16.56
C ASP A 7 -24.75 -3.91 16.00
N THR A 8 -23.53 -3.87 15.41
CA THR A 8 -22.92 -5.06 14.83
C THR A 8 -22.36 -5.96 15.92
N PRO A 9 -22.75 -7.28 15.97
CA PRO A 9 -22.21 -8.21 16.93
C PRO A 9 -20.67 -8.22 16.89
N MET A 10 -20.03 -8.19 18.07
CA MET A 10 -18.56 -8.17 18.21
C MET A 10 -17.89 -9.32 17.46
N GLU A 11 -18.54 -10.48 17.39
CA GLU A 11 -18.02 -11.64 16.66
C GLU A 11 -17.95 -11.39 15.14
N THR A 12 -18.97 -10.75 14.57
CA THR A 12 -19.00 -10.42 13.14
C THR A 12 -17.90 -9.41 12.78
N ARG A 13 -17.73 -8.39 13.61
CA ARG A 13 -16.65 -7.39 13.45
C ARG A 13 -15.28 -8.07 13.54
N ARG A 14 -15.05 -8.90 14.54
CA ARG A 14 -13.79 -9.65 14.70
C ARG A 14 -13.50 -10.54 13.49
N ARG A 15 -14.51 -11.21 12.94
CA ARG A 15 -14.36 -12.04 11.72
C ARG A 15 -13.98 -11.20 10.51
N PHE A 16 -14.57 -10.02 10.35
CA PHE A 16 -14.20 -9.09 9.28
C PHE A 16 -12.73 -8.65 9.39
N ILE A 17 -12.33 -8.14 10.56
CA ILE A 17 -10.95 -7.71 10.83
C ILE A 17 -9.97 -8.85 10.54
N THR A 18 -10.23 -10.06 11.07
CA THR A 18 -9.36 -11.22 10.87
C THR A 18 -9.20 -11.57 9.39
N ARG A 19 -10.28 -11.48 8.60
CA ARG A 19 -10.22 -11.74 7.16
C ARG A 19 -9.42 -10.68 6.42
N VAL A 20 -9.65 -9.40 6.70
CA VAL A 20 -8.92 -8.28 6.09
C VAL A 20 -7.42 -8.41 6.36
N TYR A 21 -7.01 -8.58 7.61
CA TYR A 21 -5.60 -8.74 7.97
C TYR A 21 -5.01 -10.06 7.44
N GLY A 22 -5.79 -11.14 7.36
CA GLY A 22 -5.36 -12.39 6.74
C GLY A 22 -5.03 -12.22 5.25
N VAL A 23 -5.87 -11.52 4.50
CA VAL A 23 -5.61 -11.18 3.10
C VAL A 23 -4.37 -10.28 2.98
N LEU A 24 -4.29 -9.21 3.79
CA LEU A 24 -3.15 -8.31 3.81
C LEU A 24 -1.81 -9.05 4.04
N TRP A 25 -1.75 -9.90 5.05
CA TRP A 25 -0.54 -10.69 5.33
C TRP A 25 -0.16 -11.61 4.18
N THR A 26 -1.15 -12.22 3.51
CA THR A 26 -0.90 -13.05 2.33
C THR A 26 -0.31 -12.22 1.19
N GLN A 27 -0.86 -11.03 0.91
CA GLN A 27 -0.34 -10.12 -0.12
C GLN A 27 1.09 -9.67 0.21
N LEU A 28 1.35 -9.25 1.45
CA LEU A 28 2.68 -8.83 1.88
C LEU A 28 3.70 -9.98 1.82
N ALA A 29 3.32 -11.20 2.19
CA ALA A 29 4.18 -12.38 2.11
C ALA A 29 4.54 -12.72 0.66
N VAL A 30 3.56 -12.70 -0.26
CA VAL A 30 3.78 -12.94 -1.69
C VAL A 30 4.73 -11.88 -2.26
N THR A 31 4.48 -10.61 -1.97
CA THR A 31 5.29 -9.49 -2.47
C THR A 31 6.72 -9.55 -1.92
N SER A 32 6.89 -9.76 -0.62
CA SER A 32 8.22 -9.86 0.02
C SER A 32 8.99 -11.06 -0.49
N GLY A 33 8.32 -12.21 -0.66
CA GLY A 33 8.91 -13.42 -1.22
C GLY A 33 9.38 -13.21 -2.67
N TRP A 34 8.59 -12.51 -3.48
CA TRP A 34 8.96 -12.17 -4.85
C TRP A 34 10.17 -11.22 -4.91
N ILE A 35 10.19 -10.17 -4.08
CA ILE A 35 11.34 -9.25 -3.97
C ILE A 35 12.60 -10.01 -3.57
N ALA A 36 12.52 -10.92 -2.59
CA ALA A 36 13.64 -11.74 -2.17
C ALA A 36 14.14 -12.65 -3.30
N LEU A 37 13.23 -13.27 -4.04
CA LEU A 37 13.56 -14.12 -5.20
C LEU A 37 14.26 -13.32 -6.30
N CYS A 38 13.76 -12.13 -6.63
CA CYS A 38 14.38 -11.23 -7.60
C CYS A 38 15.81 -10.83 -7.20
N ASN A 39 16.10 -10.70 -5.90
CA ASN A 39 17.44 -10.36 -5.42
C ASN A 39 18.42 -11.56 -5.37
N GLN A 40 17.92 -12.80 -5.33
CA GLN A 40 18.77 -13.97 -5.20
C GLN A 40 19.07 -14.67 -6.56
N VAL A 41 18.16 -14.56 -7.53
CA VAL A 41 18.25 -15.28 -8.81
C VAL A 41 18.69 -14.35 -9.92
N GLN A 42 19.97 -14.51 -10.35
CA GLN A 42 20.60 -13.68 -11.39
C GLN A 42 19.79 -13.63 -12.68
N SER A 43 19.28 -14.79 -13.13
CA SER A 43 18.49 -14.86 -14.39
C SER A 43 17.20 -14.01 -14.33
N ILE A 44 16.60 -13.86 -13.15
CA ILE A 44 15.43 -13.00 -12.94
C ILE A 44 15.86 -11.54 -12.96
N GLN A 45 16.98 -11.20 -12.34
CA GLN A 45 17.54 -9.83 -12.37
C GLN A 45 17.81 -9.38 -13.80
N ASP A 46 18.49 -10.22 -14.57
CA ASP A 46 18.84 -9.95 -15.97
C ASP A 46 17.57 -9.76 -16.84
N PHE A 47 16.54 -10.56 -16.58
CA PHE A 47 15.26 -10.40 -17.25
C PHE A 47 14.57 -9.08 -16.87
N ILE A 48 14.49 -8.76 -15.57
CA ILE A 48 13.81 -7.55 -15.05
C ILE A 48 14.46 -6.27 -15.61
N VAL A 49 15.79 -6.25 -15.72
CA VAL A 49 16.52 -5.08 -16.24
C VAL A 49 16.53 -5.03 -17.78
N SER A 50 16.15 -6.13 -18.47
CA SER A 50 16.06 -6.15 -19.94
C SER A 50 14.97 -5.20 -20.46
N ASP A 51 15.05 -4.82 -21.75
CA ASP A 51 14.03 -3.99 -22.42
C ASP A 51 12.62 -4.56 -22.28
N LYS A 52 12.49 -5.89 -22.32
CA LYS A 52 11.20 -6.58 -22.10
C LYS A 52 10.72 -6.45 -20.66
N GLY A 53 11.61 -6.58 -19.68
CA GLY A 53 11.30 -6.42 -18.27
C GLY A 53 10.85 -4.97 -17.95
N VAL A 54 11.55 -3.97 -18.49
CA VAL A 54 11.18 -2.57 -18.38
C VAL A 54 9.82 -2.29 -19.02
N ALA A 55 9.55 -2.85 -20.20
CA ALA A 55 8.23 -2.72 -20.85
C ALA A 55 7.12 -3.34 -20.00
N MET A 56 7.36 -4.51 -19.39
CA MET A 56 6.41 -5.14 -18.44
C MET A 56 6.20 -4.29 -17.18
N MET A 57 7.23 -3.61 -16.68
CA MET A 57 7.11 -2.69 -15.54
C MET A 57 6.14 -1.55 -15.88
N TRP A 58 6.32 -0.87 -17.03
CA TRP A 58 5.40 0.18 -17.46
C TRP A 58 3.98 -0.34 -17.70
N PHE A 59 3.83 -1.51 -18.29
CA PHE A 59 2.54 -2.18 -18.42
C PHE A 59 1.87 -2.42 -17.06
N SER A 60 2.65 -2.89 -16.07
CA SER A 60 2.15 -3.11 -14.71
C SER A 60 1.68 -1.81 -14.05
N VAL A 61 2.41 -0.70 -14.23
CA VAL A 61 2.01 0.62 -13.71
C VAL A 61 0.65 1.05 -14.28
N VAL A 62 0.46 0.94 -15.61
CA VAL A 62 -0.81 1.28 -16.26
C VAL A 62 -1.95 0.39 -15.76
N CYS A 63 -1.71 -0.92 -15.64
CA CYS A 63 -2.70 -1.85 -15.12
C CYS A 63 -3.04 -1.55 -13.65
N ILE A 64 -2.06 -1.30 -12.79
CA ILE A 64 -2.28 -0.95 -11.37
C ILE A 64 -3.16 0.29 -11.27
N PHE A 65 -2.89 1.31 -12.07
CA PHE A 65 -3.72 2.52 -12.12
C PHE A 65 -5.16 2.20 -12.53
N ALA A 66 -5.37 1.40 -13.58
CA ALA A 66 -6.70 0.97 -14.01
C ALA A 66 -7.43 0.15 -12.93
N PHE A 67 -6.72 -0.77 -12.26
CA PHE A 67 -7.27 -1.55 -11.14
C PHE A 67 -7.64 -0.65 -9.95
N THR A 68 -6.82 0.34 -9.62
CA THR A 68 -7.13 1.31 -8.56
C THR A 68 -8.38 2.13 -8.92
N CYS A 69 -8.52 2.58 -10.15
CA CYS A 69 -9.76 3.24 -10.61
C CYS A 69 -10.98 2.30 -10.50
N THR A 70 -10.83 1.04 -10.88
CA THR A 70 -11.89 0.03 -10.76
C THR A 70 -12.32 -0.17 -9.31
N MET A 71 -11.39 -0.13 -8.35
CA MET A 71 -11.66 -0.24 -6.92
C MET A 71 -12.66 0.84 -6.44
N TYR A 72 -12.56 2.05 -6.97
CA TYR A 72 -13.46 3.14 -6.60
C TYR A 72 -14.76 3.18 -7.44
N CYS A 73 -14.69 2.84 -8.73
CA CYS A 73 -15.82 2.96 -9.65
C CYS A 73 -16.73 1.73 -9.66
N ALA A 74 -16.20 0.52 -9.45
CA ALA A 74 -16.91 -0.75 -9.59
C ALA A 74 -16.94 -1.58 -8.30
N ARG A 75 -17.13 -0.94 -7.15
CA ARG A 75 -17.13 -1.58 -5.81
C ARG A 75 -18.04 -2.80 -5.73
N GLU A 76 -19.18 -2.79 -6.39
CA GLU A 76 -20.14 -3.91 -6.34
C GLU A 76 -19.57 -5.20 -6.96
N CYS A 77 -18.73 -5.09 -8.01
CA CYS A 77 -18.06 -6.24 -8.60
C CYS A 77 -17.02 -6.87 -7.65
N LEU A 78 -16.39 -6.06 -6.79
CA LEU A 78 -15.36 -6.52 -5.85
C LEU A 78 -15.96 -7.24 -4.63
N ARG A 79 -17.23 -7.01 -4.33
CA ARG A 79 -17.96 -7.66 -3.23
C ARG A 79 -18.40 -9.09 -3.55
N THR A 80 -18.39 -9.46 -4.82
CA THR A 80 -18.86 -10.77 -5.27
C THR A 80 -17.71 -11.72 -5.52
N CYS A 81 -17.81 -12.96 -5.03
CA CYS A 81 -16.94 -14.05 -5.46
C CYS A 81 -17.45 -14.59 -6.81
N PRO A 82 -16.59 -14.81 -7.84
CA PRO A 82 -15.12 -14.85 -7.81
C PRO A 82 -14.42 -13.52 -8.15
N GLY A 83 -15.15 -12.44 -8.48
CA GLY A 83 -14.57 -11.17 -8.96
C GLY A 83 -13.55 -10.57 -7.99
N GLY A 84 -13.88 -10.50 -6.70
CA GLY A 84 -12.99 -9.96 -5.67
C GLY A 84 -11.68 -10.75 -5.50
N CYS A 85 -11.76 -12.09 -5.55
CA CYS A 85 -10.56 -12.95 -5.45
C CYS A 85 -9.65 -12.80 -6.67
N MET A 86 -10.22 -12.74 -7.88
CA MET A 86 -9.47 -12.50 -9.11
C MET A 86 -8.78 -11.13 -9.08
N TYR A 87 -9.52 -10.10 -8.64
CA TYR A 87 -8.98 -8.77 -8.48
C TYR A 87 -7.76 -8.77 -7.55
N LEU A 88 -7.88 -9.31 -6.33
CA LEU A 88 -6.79 -9.38 -5.37
C LEU A 88 -5.56 -10.11 -5.92
N THR A 89 -5.78 -11.24 -6.58
CA THR A 89 -4.68 -12.06 -7.13
C THR A 89 -3.92 -11.29 -8.22
N VAL A 90 -4.63 -10.76 -9.21
CA VAL A 90 -4.01 -10.03 -10.33
C VAL A 90 -3.34 -8.76 -9.81
N PHE A 91 -4.00 -8.01 -8.95
CA PHE A 91 -3.45 -6.80 -8.35
C PHE A 91 -2.16 -7.08 -7.57
N THR A 92 -2.14 -8.13 -6.74
CA THR A 92 -0.95 -8.52 -5.97
C THR A 92 0.20 -8.95 -6.88
N ILE A 93 -0.06 -9.68 -7.98
CA ILE A 93 0.96 -10.07 -8.95
C ILE A 93 1.58 -8.83 -9.62
N LEU A 94 0.76 -7.89 -10.09
CA LEU A 94 1.22 -6.66 -10.72
C LEU A 94 2.07 -5.80 -9.77
N MET A 95 1.59 -5.62 -8.53
CA MET A 95 2.33 -4.88 -7.50
C MET A 95 3.62 -5.59 -7.10
N SER A 96 3.60 -6.92 -6.97
CA SER A 96 4.82 -7.70 -6.68
C SER A 96 5.86 -7.53 -7.79
N TYR A 97 5.44 -7.57 -9.07
CA TYR A 97 6.35 -7.37 -10.19
C TYR A 97 7.00 -5.96 -10.16
N LEU A 98 6.18 -4.92 -9.94
CA LEU A 98 6.67 -3.54 -9.82
C LEU A 98 7.70 -3.40 -8.68
N LEU A 99 7.39 -3.96 -7.51
CA LEU A 99 8.30 -3.91 -6.37
C LEU A 99 9.52 -4.81 -6.54
N GLY A 100 9.41 -5.91 -7.29
CA GLY A 100 10.55 -6.72 -7.70
C GLY A 100 11.55 -5.93 -8.55
N TYR A 101 11.05 -5.11 -9.51
CA TYR A 101 11.88 -4.19 -10.27
C TYR A 101 12.61 -3.19 -9.36
N VAL A 102 11.86 -2.54 -8.45
CA VAL A 102 12.43 -1.63 -7.45
C VAL A 102 13.49 -2.36 -6.60
N GLY A 103 13.20 -3.57 -6.13
CA GLY A 103 14.13 -4.36 -5.33
C GLY A 103 15.44 -4.72 -6.03
N VAL A 104 15.45 -4.85 -7.36
CA VAL A 104 16.68 -5.09 -8.14
C VAL A 104 17.53 -3.83 -8.29
N VAL A 105 16.90 -2.65 -8.31
CA VAL A 105 17.59 -1.35 -8.48
C VAL A 105 18.28 -0.89 -7.20
N TYR A 106 17.71 -1.18 -6.03
CA TYR A 106 18.24 -0.76 -4.74
C TYR A 106 19.17 -1.81 -4.10
N SER A 107 20.06 -1.37 -3.20
CA SER A 107 20.95 -2.28 -2.50
C SER A 107 20.15 -3.18 -1.52
N PRO A 108 20.51 -4.48 -1.37
CA PRO A 108 19.79 -5.41 -0.52
C PRO A 108 19.73 -4.97 0.96
N VAL A 109 20.75 -4.28 1.44
CA VAL A 109 20.81 -3.79 2.82
C VAL A 109 19.78 -2.68 3.06
N VAL A 110 19.71 -1.70 2.15
CA VAL A 110 18.73 -0.61 2.25
C VAL A 110 17.30 -1.16 2.11
N LEU A 111 17.11 -2.11 1.20
CA LEU A 111 15.83 -2.79 1.00
C LEU A 111 15.35 -3.51 2.27
N LEU A 112 16.23 -4.28 2.91
CA LEU A 112 15.93 -4.98 4.15
C LEU A 112 15.61 -4.02 5.29
N LEU A 113 16.44 -2.97 5.45
CA LEU A 113 16.28 -1.97 6.50
C LEU A 113 14.95 -1.21 6.34
N SER A 114 14.62 -0.79 5.11
CA SER A 114 13.33 -0.15 4.80
C SER A 114 12.15 -1.06 5.10
N GLY A 115 12.25 -2.35 4.76
CA GLY A 115 11.23 -3.35 5.07
C GLY A 115 11.01 -3.52 6.58
N ILE A 116 12.07 -3.67 7.36
CA ILE A 116 11.99 -3.78 8.83
C ILE A 116 11.38 -2.50 9.44
N THR A 117 11.83 -1.33 8.99
CA THR A 117 11.29 -0.05 9.47
C THR A 117 9.82 0.11 9.13
N THR A 118 9.41 -0.29 7.92
CA THR A 118 7.99 -0.28 7.50
C THR A 118 7.14 -1.17 8.41
N LEU A 119 7.58 -2.40 8.67
CA LEU A 119 6.85 -3.33 9.55
C LEU A 119 6.74 -2.80 10.99
N PHE A 120 7.81 -2.18 11.50
CA PHE A 120 7.80 -1.57 12.82
C PHE A 120 6.82 -0.40 12.90
N LEU A 121 6.86 0.52 11.93
CA LEU A 121 5.94 1.65 11.86
C LEU A 121 4.49 1.18 11.65
N PHE A 122 4.24 0.25 10.72
CA PHE A 122 2.92 -0.31 10.49
C PHE A 122 2.33 -0.90 11.78
N SER A 123 3.11 -1.70 12.51
CA SER A 123 2.66 -2.31 13.76
C SER A 123 2.35 -1.26 14.82
N GLY A 124 3.22 -0.27 15.00
CA GLY A 124 3.03 0.82 15.95
C GLY A 124 1.81 1.70 15.62
N LEU A 125 1.66 2.08 14.34
CA LEU A 125 0.53 2.88 13.87
C LEU A 125 -0.80 2.13 13.97
N THR A 126 -0.81 0.84 13.69
CA THR A 126 -1.99 -0.02 13.85
C THR A 126 -2.41 -0.09 15.33
N LEU A 127 -1.47 -0.31 16.24
CA LEU A 127 -1.74 -0.30 17.68
C LEU A 127 -2.25 1.06 18.15
N TYR A 128 -1.63 2.14 17.71
CA TYR A 128 -2.08 3.51 18.01
C TYR A 128 -3.51 3.74 17.50
N ALA A 129 -3.81 3.37 16.25
CA ALA A 129 -5.13 3.53 15.63
C ALA A 129 -6.24 2.83 16.42
N ILE A 130 -5.94 1.64 16.97
CA ILE A 130 -6.88 0.86 17.78
C ILE A 130 -7.10 1.49 19.17
N GLN A 131 -6.03 2.01 19.78
CA GLN A 131 -6.07 2.50 21.17
C GLN A 131 -6.57 3.94 21.27
N THR A 132 -6.35 4.77 20.25
CA THR A 132 -6.72 6.18 20.29
C THR A 132 -8.24 6.38 20.25
N ARG A 133 -8.72 7.33 21.05
CA ARG A 133 -10.12 7.76 21.03
C ARG A 133 -10.41 8.82 19.95
N TYR A 134 -9.35 9.39 19.38
CA TYR A 134 -9.51 10.39 18.33
C TYR A 134 -9.99 9.74 17.03
N ASP A 135 -10.99 10.34 16.40
CA ASP A 135 -11.59 9.83 15.16
C ASP A 135 -10.92 10.45 13.94
N TYR A 136 -10.02 9.68 13.31
CA TYR A 136 -9.36 10.06 12.06
C TYR A 136 -10.23 9.80 10.84
N THR A 137 -11.36 9.07 10.96
CA THR A 137 -12.21 8.73 9.81
C THR A 137 -12.88 9.94 9.16
N GLU A 138 -12.98 11.06 9.88
CA GLU A 138 -13.46 12.34 9.34
C GLU A 138 -12.40 13.07 8.49
N SER A 139 -11.12 12.70 8.63
CA SER A 139 -10.01 13.39 7.98
C SER A 139 -9.78 12.96 6.52
N GLY A 140 -10.60 12.08 5.96
CA GLY A 140 -10.41 11.52 4.61
C GLY A 140 -10.27 12.59 3.51
N ASN A 141 -11.02 13.69 3.59
CA ASN A 141 -10.93 14.78 2.62
C ASN A 141 -9.58 15.53 2.70
N TYR A 142 -9.04 15.72 3.90
CA TYR A 142 -7.73 16.34 4.09
C TYR A 142 -6.61 15.44 3.57
N LEU A 143 -6.70 14.13 3.84
CA LEU A 143 -5.75 13.14 3.32
C LEU A 143 -5.77 13.09 1.79
N LEU A 144 -6.96 13.17 1.18
CA LEU A 144 -7.09 13.24 -0.28
C LEU A 144 -6.43 14.51 -0.86
N CYS A 145 -6.64 15.67 -0.24
CA CYS A 145 -5.99 16.92 -0.68
C CYS A 145 -4.46 16.82 -0.58
N MET A 146 -3.94 16.24 0.50
CA MET A 146 -2.50 16.02 0.66
C MET A 146 -1.95 15.04 -0.37
N LEU A 147 -2.70 13.96 -0.69
CA LEU A 147 -2.32 13.02 -1.73
C LEU A 147 -2.26 13.67 -3.11
N LEU A 148 -3.24 14.51 -3.46
CA LEU A 148 -3.23 15.28 -4.71
C LEU A 148 -2.03 16.22 -4.77
N GLY A 149 -1.69 16.88 -3.67
CA GLY A 149 -0.50 17.71 -3.56
C GLY A 149 0.79 16.91 -3.77
N LEU A 150 0.87 15.71 -3.22
CA LEU A 150 2.00 14.81 -3.40
C LEU A 150 2.13 14.35 -4.87
N ILE A 151 1.01 14.05 -5.53
CA ILE A 151 0.97 13.69 -6.95
C ILE A 151 1.45 14.87 -7.81
N CYS A 152 0.95 16.09 -7.55
CA CYS A 152 1.43 17.30 -8.25
C CYS A 152 2.93 17.50 -8.05
N MET A 153 3.44 17.30 -6.83
CA MET A 153 4.88 17.41 -6.55
C MET A 153 5.68 16.36 -7.33
N SER A 154 5.19 15.11 -7.44
CA SER A 154 5.85 14.07 -8.22
C SER A 154 5.94 14.41 -9.71
N LEU A 155 4.89 15.04 -10.27
CA LEU A 155 4.90 15.52 -11.66
C LEU A 155 5.94 16.64 -11.88
N ILE A 156 6.05 17.58 -10.94
CA ILE A 156 7.07 18.62 -11.00
C ILE A 156 8.48 18.01 -10.95
N MET A 157 8.69 17.02 -10.08
CA MET A 157 10.00 16.36 -9.93
C MET A 157 10.44 15.57 -11.17
N THR A 158 9.52 15.22 -12.07
CA THR A 158 9.87 14.62 -13.36
C THR A 158 10.72 15.59 -14.23
N PHE A 159 10.54 16.90 -14.02
CA PHE A 159 11.27 17.94 -14.76
C PHE A 159 12.39 18.60 -13.96
N VAL A 160 12.34 18.53 -12.64
CA VAL A 160 13.26 19.21 -11.71
C VAL A 160 13.87 18.19 -10.75
N THR A 161 15.08 17.73 -11.06
CA THR A 161 15.81 16.76 -10.21
C THR A 161 16.74 17.48 -9.24
N VAL A 162 16.26 17.71 -8.01
CA VAL A 162 17.06 18.33 -6.94
C VAL A 162 17.02 17.41 -5.71
N SER A 163 18.18 17.03 -5.19
CA SER A 163 18.30 16.01 -4.13
C SER A 163 17.54 16.35 -2.86
N TRP A 164 17.61 17.60 -2.39
CA TRP A 164 16.86 18.00 -1.18
C TRP A 164 15.33 17.95 -1.38
N LEU A 165 14.86 18.22 -2.60
CA LEU A 165 13.44 18.16 -2.94
C LEU A 165 12.93 16.71 -2.91
N LEU A 166 13.75 15.76 -3.39
CA LEU A 166 13.44 14.33 -3.32
C LEU A 166 13.34 13.86 -1.86
N THR A 167 14.28 14.26 -1.00
CA THR A 167 14.22 13.94 0.43
C THR A 167 12.97 14.51 1.08
N LEU A 168 12.62 15.77 0.78
CA LEU A 168 11.39 16.39 1.28
C LEU A 168 10.14 15.64 0.80
N TYR A 169 10.08 15.29 -0.48
CA TYR A 169 9.00 14.51 -1.07
C TYR A 169 8.83 13.15 -0.37
N SER A 170 9.93 12.45 -0.13
CA SER A 170 9.92 11.15 0.54
C SER A 170 9.49 11.26 2.02
N CYS A 171 9.90 12.31 2.73
CA CYS A 171 9.44 12.60 4.09
C CYS A 171 7.93 12.89 4.14
N LEU A 172 7.44 13.74 3.23
CA LEU A 172 6.02 14.08 3.14
C LEU A 172 5.18 12.84 2.77
N GLY A 173 5.66 12.03 1.83
CA GLY A 173 5.01 10.79 1.43
C GLY A 173 4.95 9.77 2.56
N ALA A 174 6.06 9.52 3.25
CA ALA A 174 6.10 8.62 4.40
C ALA A 174 5.14 9.07 5.52
N THR A 175 5.09 10.38 5.80
CA THR A 175 4.17 10.95 6.79
C THR A 175 2.71 10.77 6.36
N LEU A 176 2.39 11.06 5.09
CA LEU A 176 1.04 10.93 4.55
C LEU A 176 0.55 9.48 4.62
N PHE A 177 1.35 8.51 4.17
CA PHE A 177 0.93 7.12 4.20
C PHE A 177 0.91 6.53 5.61
N SER A 178 1.69 7.06 6.54
CA SER A 178 1.53 6.77 7.97
C SER A 178 0.16 7.21 8.50
N LEU A 179 -0.33 8.38 8.08
CA LEU A 179 -1.67 8.85 8.43
C LEU A 179 -2.78 8.02 7.74
N TYR A 180 -2.57 7.59 6.49
CA TYR A 180 -3.49 6.67 5.80
C TYR A 180 -3.58 5.32 6.51
N ILE A 181 -2.48 4.76 7.00
CA ILE A 181 -2.51 3.51 7.79
C ILE A 181 -3.39 3.66 9.04
N VAL A 182 -3.28 4.79 9.76
CA VAL A 182 -4.15 5.06 10.93
C VAL A 182 -5.60 5.20 10.51
N TYR A 183 -5.87 5.97 9.45
CA TYR A 183 -7.19 6.20 8.91
C TYR A 183 -7.87 4.89 8.46
N ASP A 184 -7.21 4.09 7.62
CA ASP A 184 -7.75 2.84 7.09
C ASP A 184 -7.90 1.78 8.19
N THR A 185 -6.96 1.71 9.14
CA THR A 185 -7.09 0.83 10.31
C THR A 185 -8.34 1.19 11.11
N GLN A 186 -8.63 2.47 11.32
CA GLN A 186 -9.84 2.89 12.03
C GLN A 186 -11.11 2.58 11.25
N LEU A 187 -11.12 2.71 9.93
CA LEU A 187 -12.24 2.28 9.07
C LEU A 187 -12.50 0.77 9.17
N ILE A 188 -11.43 -0.03 9.27
CA ILE A 188 -11.51 -1.50 9.38
C ILE A 188 -11.98 -1.94 10.77
N VAL A 189 -11.40 -1.37 11.82
CA VAL A 189 -11.73 -1.73 13.20
C VAL A 189 -13.15 -1.26 13.58
N GLY A 190 -13.55 -0.07 13.10
CA GLY A 190 -14.86 0.52 13.41
C GLY A 190 -15.02 0.80 14.91
N GLY A 191 -16.25 0.95 15.38
CA GLY A 191 -16.61 1.15 16.79
C GLY A 191 -17.50 2.36 17.02
N GLU A 192 -17.97 2.53 18.27
CA GLU A 192 -18.91 3.59 18.68
C GLU A 192 -18.42 5.02 18.42
N HIS A 193 -17.10 5.21 18.35
CA HIS A 193 -16.49 6.53 18.17
C HIS A 193 -16.07 6.82 16.71
N ARG A 194 -16.49 5.96 15.73
CA ARG A 194 -16.09 6.10 14.33
C ARG A 194 -17.29 6.39 13.44
N ARG A 195 -17.32 7.55 12.81
CA ARG A 195 -18.44 7.98 11.96
C ARG A 195 -18.49 7.24 10.63
N ILE A 196 -17.32 6.90 10.06
CA ILE A 196 -17.24 6.20 8.77
C ILE A 196 -16.64 4.83 9.02
N GLN A 197 -17.24 3.79 8.42
CA GLN A 197 -16.83 2.40 8.58
C GLN A 197 -17.09 1.63 7.28
N PHE A 198 -16.30 0.57 7.05
CA PHE A 198 -16.51 -0.36 5.95
C PHE A 198 -17.79 -1.19 6.16
N ARG A 199 -18.34 -1.72 5.04
CA ARG A 199 -19.38 -2.76 5.09
C ARG A 199 -18.73 -4.12 5.28
N GLN A 200 -19.49 -5.10 5.78
CA GLN A 200 -19.00 -6.47 6.00
C GLN A 200 -18.50 -7.15 4.71
N ASP A 201 -18.98 -6.70 3.55
CA ASP A 201 -18.64 -7.25 2.24
C ASP A 201 -17.42 -6.56 1.61
N ASP A 202 -16.89 -5.50 2.21
CA ASP A 202 -15.79 -4.68 1.68
C ASP A 202 -14.39 -5.24 2.03
N ILE A 203 -14.25 -6.56 2.24
CA ILE A 203 -12.98 -7.19 2.61
C ILE A 203 -11.88 -6.91 1.58
N VAL A 204 -12.20 -7.03 0.29
CA VAL A 204 -11.27 -6.80 -0.82
C VAL A 204 -10.81 -5.34 -0.83
N LEU A 205 -11.77 -4.41 -0.73
CA LEU A 205 -11.49 -2.97 -0.69
C LEU A 205 -10.61 -2.62 0.51
N ALA A 206 -10.99 -3.06 1.71
CA ALA A 206 -10.28 -2.78 2.95
C ALA A 206 -8.87 -3.36 2.99
N ALA A 207 -8.68 -4.59 2.48
CA ALA A 207 -7.36 -5.20 2.41
C ALA A 207 -6.47 -4.52 1.36
N THR A 208 -7.02 -4.16 0.20
CA THR A 208 -6.24 -3.52 -0.87
C THR A 208 -5.83 -2.10 -0.50
N SER A 209 -6.71 -1.30 0.13
CA SER A 209 -6.34 0.06 0.57
C SER A 209 -5.21 0.00 1.60
N LEU A 210 -5.34 -0.81 2.64
CA LEU A 210 -4.29 -0.95 3.65
C LEU A 210 -2.98 -1.53 3.08
N TYR A 211 -3.07 -2.46 2.12
CA TYR A 211 -1.91 -2.97 1.39
C TYR A 211 -1.19 -1.87 0.62
N LEU A 212 -1.93 -1.01 -0.10
CA LEU A 212 -1.37 0.14 -0.82
C LEU A 212 -0.67 1.12 0.12
N ASP A 213 -1.24 1.39 1.28
CA ASP A 213 -0.63 2.29 2.27
C ASP A 213 0.70 1.75 2.77
N VAL A 214 0.77 0.45 3.09
CA VAL A 214 2.02 -0.20 3.54
C VAL A 214 3.08 -0.19 2.44
N ILE A 215 2.70 -0.49 1.20
CA ILE A 215 3.63 -0.50 0.07
C ILE A 215 4.15 0.90 -0.27
N ASN A 216 3.28 1.91 -0.25
CA ASN A 216 3.70 3.29 -0.48
C ASN A 216 4.60 3.78 0.66
N LEU A 217 4.26 3.50 1.93
CA LEU A 217 5.14 3.80 3.06
C LEU A 217 6.52 3.16 2.89
N PHE A 218 6.56 1.87 2.52
CA PHE A 218 7.80 1.16 2.22
C PHE A 218 8.61 1.85 1.13
N SER A 219 7.97 2.24 0.02
CA SER A 219 8.63 2.89 -1.10
C SER A 219 9.24 4.24 -0.72
N PHE A 220 8.51 5.07 0.03
CA PHE A 220 9.04 6.35 0.52
C PHE A 220 10.16 6.20 1.55
N LEU A 221 10.08 5.19 2.42
CA LEU A 221 11.17 4.89 3.35
C LEU A 221 12.40 4.35 2.61
N LEU A 222 12.22 3.58 1.56
CA LEU A 222 13.29 3.08 0.70
C LEU A 222 14.02 4.24 0.03
N ASP A 223 13.28 5.18 -0.57
CA ASP A 223 13.83 6.38 -1.18
C ASP A 223 14.58 7.25 -0.16
N LEU A 224 14.01 7.42 1.03
CA LEU A 224 14.63 8.21 2.11
C LEU A 224 15.94 7.58 2.60
N MET A 225 15.97 6.25 2.79
CA MET A 225 17.15 5.53 3.27
C MET A 225 18.22 5.36 2.21
N SER A 226 17.85 5.41 0.93
CA SER A 226 18.82 5.41 -0.18
C SER A 226 19.49 6.77 -0.41
N GLY A 227 19.07 7.82 0.30
CA GLY A 227 19.55 9.19 0.09
C GLY A 227 19.09 9.77 -1.25
N GLY A 228 18.01 9.23 -1.83
CA GLY A 228 17.44 9.68 -3.09
C GLY A 228 18.22 9.25 -4.35
N THR A 229 19.22 8.41 -4.19
CA THR A 229 19.94 7.83 -5.33
C THR A 229 19.69 6.33 -5.37
N PRO A 230 19.18 5.76 -6.48
CA PRO A 230 19.20 4.32 -6.68
C PRO A 230 20.65 3.85 -6.50
N GLY A 231 20.88 2.91 -5.58
CA GLY A 231 22.22 2.45 -5.26
C GLY A 231 22.91 1.92 -6.51
N ASN A 232 24.02 2.53 -6.88
CA ASN A 232 24.93 1.96 -7.86
C ASN A 232 25.39 0.59 -7.32
N ARG A 233 24.98 -0.50 -7.97
CA ARG A 233 25.61 -1.83 -7.83
C ARG A 233 26.90 -1.86 -8.62
#